data_6b387267b2899b1b08a2dd99c61b539e
#
_entry.id   6b387267b2899b1b08a2dd99c61b539e
#
_cell.length_a   1.000
_cell.length_b   1.000
_cell.length_c   1.000
_cell.angle_alpha   90.00
_cell.angle_beta   90.00
_cell.angle_gamma   90.00
#
_symmetry.space_group_name_H-M   'P 1'
#
loop_
_entity.id
_entity.type
_entity.pdbx_description
1 polymer ?
#
loop_
_entity_poly.entity_id
_entity_poly.type
_entity_poly.pdbx_seq_one_letter_code
_entity_poly.pdbx_strand_id
1 'polypeptide(L)'
;YWAIWITTKIIFFIVFPFIGGYFTIIILSPILAYLSERTAGIITGKEFPFDILQITRDVVRAVLVALRNMMLQLLFVIGFFILSFIPVIGWIISAVGNFFAAAYFYGYAFIDYTNERNRLSVRDSSKFVRKNMWFAMGLGSIFALCYLIPFIGSIIASFVCVVAVVGTTIPVSYTHLRAHETKS
;
A
#
# COMPACT_ATOMS: atom_id res chain seq x y z
N TYR A 1 -38.04 0.69 3.78
CA TYR A 1 -37.27 0.15 2.64
C TYR A 1 -36.18 1.13 2.16
N TRP A 2 -36.48 2.40 1.95
CA TRP A 2 -35.50 3.38 1.47
C TRP A 2 -34.29 3.55 2.41
N ALA A 3 -34.51 3.59 3.72
CA ALA A 3 -33.43 3.72 4.70
C ALA A 3 -32.45 2.54 4.62
N ILE A 4 -32.96 1.32 4.55
CA ILE A 4 -32.12 0.12 4.42
C ILE A 4 -31.31 0.16 3.13
N TRP A 5 -31.92 0.53 2.02
CA TRP A 5 -31.25 0.61 0.72
C TRP A 5 -30.14 1.67 0.70
N ILE A 6 -30.38 2.86 1.27
CA ILE A 6 -29.38 3.91 1.40
C ILE A 6 -28.24 3.46 2.31
N THR A 7 -28.56 2.89 3.47
CA THR A 7 -27.54 2.40 4.42
C THR A 7 -26.68 1.31 3.79
N THR A 8 -27.28 0.37 3.06
CA THR A 8 -26.53 -0.68 2.35
C THR A 8 -25.57 -0.09 1.32
N LYS A 9 -26.00 0.91 0.57
CA LYS A 9 -25.11 1.59 -0.39
C LYS A 9 -23.97 2.34 0.29
N ILE A 10 -24.23 3.05 1.37
CA ILE A 10 -23.21 3.75 2.15
C ILE A 10 -22.16 2.76 2.69
N ILE A 11 -22.64 1.64 3.27
CA ILE A 11 -21.75 0.58 3.76
C ILE A 11 -20.91 0.02 2.60
N PHE A 12 -21.53 -0.28 1.46
CA PHE A 12 -20.81 -0.78 0.29
C PHE A 12 -19.74 0.20 -0.19
N PHE A 13 -20.06 1.50 -0.30
CA PHE A 13 -19.10 2.51 -0.74
C PHE A 13 -17.93 2.72 0.23
N ILE A 14 -18.10 2.43 1.52
CA ILE A 14 -17.02 2.49 2.52
C ILE A 14 -16.20 1.19 2.52
N VAL A 15 -16.88 0.04 2.51
CA VAL A 15 -16.24 -1.28 2.65
C VAL A 15 -15.53 -1.69 1.36
N PHE A 16 -16.09 -1.37 0.21
CA PHE A 16 -15.54 -1.75 -1.09
C PHE A 16 -14.12 -1.20 -1.34
N PRO A 17 -13.85 0.11 -1.19
CA PRO A 17 -12.49 0.63 -1.35
C PRO A 17 -11.53 0.06 -0.29
N PHE A 18 -12.00 -0.08 0.95
CA PHE A 18 -11.18 -0.58 2.06
C PHE A 18 -10.71 -2.02 1.80
N ILE A 19 -11.63 -2.94 1.54
CA ILE A 19 -11.30 -4.36 1.31
C ILE A 19 -10.70 -4.56 -0.08
N GLY A 20 -11.26 -3.92 -1.10
CA GLY A 20 -10.85 -4.08 -2.49
C GLY A 20 -9.40 -3.68 -2.73
N GLY A 21 -8.92 -2.60 -2.10
CA GLY A 21 -7.53 -2.17 -2.21
C GLY A 21 -6.55 -3.23 -1.71
N TYR A 22 -6.78 -3.77 -0.51
CA TYR A 22 -5.93 -4.84 0.03
C TYR A 22 -6.05 -6.13 -0.75
N PHE A 23 -7.25 -6.49 -1.19
CA PHE A 23 -7.49 -7.68 -2.00
C PHE A 23 -6.72 -7.62 -3.33
N THR A 24 -6.73 -6.47 -4.00
CA THR A 24 -5.93 -6.24 -5.21
C THR A 24 -4.43 -6.41 -4.94
N ILE A 25 -3.90 -5.81 -3.88
CA ILE A 25 -2.48 -5.93 -3.51
C ILE A 25 -2.12 -7.39 -3.21
N ILE A 26 -2.96 -8.12 -2.50
CA ILE A 26 -2.72 -9.52 -2.15
C ILE A 26 -2.74 -10.41 -3.41
N ILE A 27 -3.72 -10.26 -4.30
CA ILE A 27 -3.79 -11.04 -5.53
C ILE A 27 -2.62 -10.74 -6.46
N LEU A 28 -2.21 -9.49 -6.55
CA LEU A 28 -1.09 -9.08 -7.41
C LEU A 28 0.28 -9.34 -6.76
N SER A 29 0.33 -9.70 -5.48
CA SER A 29 1.60 -9.83 -4.73
C SER A 29 2.67 -10.67 -5.44
N PRO A 30 2.41 -11.84 -6.06
CA PRO A 30 3.45 -12.58 -6.76
C PRO A 30 4.00 -11.84 -7.97
N ILE A 31 3.12 -11.12 -8.69
CA ILE A 31 3.53 -10.32 -9.86
C ILE A 31 4.35 -9.12 -9.40
N LEU A 32 3.93 -8.46 -8.33
CA LEU A 32 4.60 -7.29 -7.79
C LEU A 32 5.99 -7.62 -7.21
N ALA A 33 6.13 -8.77 -6.55
CA ALA A 33 7.41 -9.26 -6.06
C ALA A 33 8.37 -9.50 -7.23
N TYR A 34 7.95 -10.28 -8.23
CA TYR A 34 8.74 -10.54 -9.43
C TYR A 34 9.14 -9.24 -10.15
N LEU A 35 8.20 -8.31 -10.30
CA LEU A 35 8.46 -7.05 -10.98
C LEU A 35 9.46 -6.17 -10.23
N SER A 36 9.37 -6.14 -8.89
CA SER A 36 10.33 -5.45 -8.03
C SER A 36 11.75 -6.01 -8.21
N GLU A 37 11.90 -7.35 -8.27
CA GLU A 37 13.18 -8.00 -8.49
C GLU A 37 13.76 -7.69 -9.88
N ARG A 38 12.95 -7.80 -10.93
CA ARG A 38 13.37 -7.49 -12.31
C ARG A 38 13.80 -6.05 -12.47
N THR A 39 13.02 -5.11 -11.92
CA THR A 39 13.35 -3.68 -11.95
C THR A 39 14.68 -3.41 -11.25
N ALA A 40 14.90 -4.03 -10.10
CA ALA A 40 16.17 -3.88 -9.39
C ALA A 40 17.35 -4.50 -10.15
N GLY A 41 17.17 -5.65 -10.77
CA GLY A 41 18.20 -6.28 -11.62
C GLY A 41 18.66 -5.34 -12.71
N ILE A 42 17.73 -4.68 -13.40
CA ILE A 42 18.04 -3.69 -14.44
C ILE A 42 18.81 -2.50 -13.88
N ILE A 43 18.43 -1.99 -12.69
CA ILE A 43 19.05 -0.78 -12.11
C ILE A 43 20.41 -1.09 -11.50
N THR A 44 20.56 -2.22 -10.81
CA THR A 44 21.77 -2.54 -10.04
C THR A 44 22.75 -3.44 -10.77
N GLY A 45 22.38 -3.98 -11.93
CA GLY A 45 23.15 -4.99 -12.66
C GLY A 45 23.28 -6.34 -11.95
N LYS A 46 22.55 -6.56 -10.86
CA LYS A 46 22.55 -7.82 -10.12
C LYS A 46 21.53 -8.77 -10.71
N GLU A 47 21.95 -10.00 -10.97
CA GLU A 47 21.03 -11.07 -11.35
C GLU A 47 20.32 -11.60 -10.10
N PHE A 48 19.00 -11.68 -10.18
CA PHE A 48 18.15 -12.33 -9.19
C PHE A 48 17.69 -13.65 -9.81
N PRO A 49 18.27 -14.80 -9.40
CA PRO A 49 17.85 -16.09 -9.90
C PRO A 49 16.40 -16.36 -9.47
N PHE A 50 15.62 -16.91 -10.40
CA PHE A 50 14.23 -17.27 -10.13
C PHE A 50 14.19 -18.41 -9.10
N ASP A 51 13.80 -18.10 -7.86
CA ASP A 51 13.65 -19.07 -6.77
C ASP A 51 12.18 -19.07 -6.29
N ILE A 52 11.48 -20.17 -6.57
CA ILE A 52 10.08 -20.37 -6.18
C ILE A 52 9.91 -20.31 -4.66
N LEU A 53 10.87 -20.83 -3.89
CA LEU A 53 10.80 -20.79 -2.43
C LEU A 53 10.93 -19.36 -1.90
N GLN A 54 11.79 -18.56 -2.52
CA GLN A 54 11.92 -17.16 -2.17
C GLN A 54 10.63 -16.41 -2.50
N ILE A 55 10.11 -16.55 -3.72
CA ILE A 55 8.84 -15.90 -4.13
C ILE A 55 7.70 -16.29 -3.18
N THR A 56 7.61 -17.56 -2.77
CA THR A 56 6.57 -17.99 -1.82
C THR A 56 6.71 -17.30 -0.46
N ARG A 57 7.92 -17.15 0.05
CA ARG A 57 8.18 -16.43 1.31
C ARG A 57 7.82 -14.95 1.19
N ASP A 58 8.17 -14.33 0.06
CA ASP A 58 7.91 -12.93 -0.23
C ASP A 58 6.39 -12.67 -0.33
N VAL A 59 5.65 -13.57 -0.98
CA VAL A 59 4.18 -13.51 -1.05
C VAL A 59 3.55 -13.67 0.35
N VAL A 60 3.99 -14.65 1.14
CA VAL A 60 3.47 -14.85 2.51
C VAL A 60 3.74 -13.61 3.36
N ARG A 61 4.93 -13.03 3.26
CA ARG A 61 5.26 -11.79 3.96
C ARG A 61 4.39 -10.64 3.49
N ALA A 62 4.22 -10.45 2.17
CA ALA A 62 3.38 -9.40 1.61
C ALA A 62 1.94 -9.49 2.13
N VAL A 63 1.38 -10.72 2.18
CA VAL A 63 0.04 -10.97 2.75
C VAL A 63 0.00 -10.60 4.23
N LEU A 64 0.97 -11.01 5.04
CA LEU A 64 1.03 -10.68 6.47
C LEU A 64 1.14 -9.17 6.71
N VAL A 65 1.96 -8.49 5.91
CA VAL A 65 2.10 -7.02 5.98
C VAL A 65 0.80 -6.34 5.55
N ALA A 66 0.17 -6.81 4.48
CA ALA A 66 -1.13 -6.28 4.03
C ALA A 66 -2.21 -6.44 5.11
N LEU A 67 -2.33 -7.63 5.72
CA LEU A 67 -3.27 -7.88 6.82
C LEU A 67 -2.99 -7.00 8.04
N ARG A 68 -1.72 -6.86 8.42
CA ARG A 68 -1.33 -5.97 9.51
C ARG A 68 -1.70 -4.52 9.20
N ASN A 69 -1.40 -4.04 8.00
CA ASN A 69 -1.74 -2.68 7.58
C ASN A 69 -3.26 -2.46 7.53
N MET A 70 -4.00 -3.46 7.05
CA MET A 70 -5.47 -3.44 7.06
C MET A 70 -6.01 -3.32 8.49
N MET A 71 -5.47 -4.07 9.45
CA MET A 71 -5.88 -3.98 10.85
C MET A 71 -5.56 -2.62 11.47
N LEU A 72 -4.37 -2.08 11.20
CA LEU A 72 -4.00 -0.75 11.67
C LEU A 72 -4.88 0.33 11.04
N GLN A 73 -5.14 0.24 9.74
CA GLN A 73 -6.04 1.17 9.06
C GLN A 73 -7.46 1.09 9.63
N LEU A 74 -7.95 -0.11 9.97
CA LEU A 74 -9.25 -0.29 10.59
C LEU A 74 -9.38 0.50 11.91
N LEU A 75 -8.31 0.55 12.72
CA LEU A 75 -8.30 1.38 13.93
C LEU A 75 -8.48 2.88 13.61
N PHE A 76 -7.83 3.37 12.54
CA PHE A 76 -8.03 4.75 12.08
C PHE A 76 -9.46 4.97 11.58
N VAL A 77 -10.01 4.03 10.81
CA VAL A 77 -11.40 4.10 10.33
C VAL A 77 -12.38 4.19 11.50
N ILE A 78 -12.20 3.36 12.53
CA ILE A 78 -13.03 3.40 13.75
C ILE A 78 -12.88 4.75 14.47
N GLY A 79 -11.66 5.24 14.63
CA GLY A 79 -11.39 6.53 15.27
C GLY A 79 -12.05 7.69 14.51
N PHE A 80 -11.92 7.73 13.20
CA PHE A 80 -12.57 8.74 12.36
C PHE A 80 -14.08 8.57 12.30
N PHE A 81 -14.58 7.33 12.38
CA PHE A 81 -16.02 7.09 12.50
C PHE A 81 -16.59 7.71 13.79
N ILE A 82 -15.92 7.51 14.93
CA ILE A 82 -16.32 8.16 16.18
C ILE A 82 -16.27 9.68 16.04
N LEU A 83 -15.24 10.22 15.41
CA LEU A 83 -15.12 11.65 15.20
C LEU A 83 -16.23 12.22 14.30
N SER A 84 -16.76 11.42 13.37
CA SER A 84 -17.85 11.82 12.47
C SER A 84 -19.17 12.13 13.16
N PHE A 85 -19.34 11.79 14.46
CA PHE A 85 -20.51 12.20 15.25
C PHE A 85 -20.50 13.70 15.55
N ILE A 86 -19.38 14.40 15.37
CA ILE A 86 -19.33 15.87 15.45
C ILE A 86 -19.85 16.42 14.12
N PRO A 87 -21.00 17.13 14.08
CA PRO A 87 -21.60 17.61 12.84
C PRO A 87 -20.65 18.55 12.08
N VAL A 88 -20.65 18.46 10.76
CA VAL A 88 -19.90 19.26 9.79
C VAL A 88 -18.39 19.10 9.93
N ILE A 89 -17.78 19.55 11.02
CA ILE A 89 -16.31 19.50 11.22
C ILE A 89 -15.82 18.06 11.29
N GLY A 90 -16.50 17.19 12.06
CA GLY A 90 -16.16 15.80 12.19
C GLY A 90 -16.27 15.04 10.86
N TRP A 91 -17.25 15.34 10.02
CA TRP A 91 -17.40 14.72 8.71
C TRP A 91 -16.24 15.05 7.77
N ILE A 92 -15.84 16.32 7.71
CA ILE A 92 -14.74 16.77 6.86
C ILE A 92 -13.43 16.13 7.34
N ILE A 93 -13.13 16.21 8.63
CA ILE A 93 -11.90 15.63 9.19
C ILE A 93 -11.88 14.12 9.00
N SER A 94 -13.01 13.44 9.19
CA SER A 94 -13.09 11.99 9.01
C SER A 94 -12.89 11.58 7.55
N ALA A 95 -13.48 12.27 6.60
CA ALA A 95 -13.34 11.98 5.18
C ALA A 95 -11.87 12.17 4.72
N VAL A 96 -11.30 13.32 5.04
CA VAL A 96 -9.91 13.66 4.70
C VAL A 96 -8.93 12.74 5.44
N GLY A 97 -9.14 12.51 6.73
CA GLY A 97 -8.29 11.65 7.55
C GLY A 97 -8.29 10.20 7.07
N ASN A 98 -9.44 9.63 6.74
CA ASN A 98 -9.54 8.28 6.19
C ASN A 98 -8.85 8.17 4.83
N PHE A 99 -8.96 9.18 3.97
CA PHE A 99 -8.25 9.20 2.70
C PHE A 99 -6.73 9.16 2.90
N PHE A 100 -6.19 10.01 3.76
CA PHE A 100 -4.75 10.03 4.04
C PHE A 100 -4.26 8.77 4.76
N ALA A 101 -5.05 8.20 5.65
CA ALA A 101 -4.74 6.92 6.27
C ALA A 101 -4.66 5.81 5.22
N ALA A 102 -5.65 5.71 4.32
CA ALA A 102 -5.64 4.75 3.22
C ALA A 102 -4.43 4.95 2.31
N ALA A 103 -4.14 6.18 1.90
CA ALA A 103 -2.99 6.53 1.09
C ALA A 103 -1.67 6.09 1.75
N TYR A 104 -1.50 6.36 3.05
CA TYR A 104 -0.31 5.93 3.78
C TYR A 104 -0.14 4.41 3.79
N PHE A 105 -1.18 3.66 4.11
CA PHE A 105 -1.08 2.20 4.23
C PHE A 105 -0.93 1.49 2.87
N TYR A 106 -1.55 2.00 1.81
CA TYR A 106 -1.32 1.49 0.45
C TYR A 106 0.11 1.79 -0.02
N GLY A 107 0.58 3.02 0.18
CA GLY A 107 1.96 3.37 -0.15
C GLY A 107 2.98 2.57 0.67
N TYR A 108 2.67 2.28 1.93
CA TYR A 108 3.47 1.36 2.74
C TYR A 108 3.62 0.00 2.04
N ALA A 109 2.51 -0.60 1.60
CA ALA A 109 2.54 -1.90 0.95
C ALA A 109 3.43 -1.89 -0.31
N PHE A 110 3.38 -0.83 -1.12
CA PHE A 110 4.21 -0.71 -2.32
C PHE A 110 5.71 -0.58 -2.02
N ILE A 111 6.06 0.21 -1.01
CA ILE A 111 7.46 0.38 -0.58
C ILE A 111 7.99 -0.91 0.05
N ASP A 112 7.13 -1.68 0.74
CA ASP A 112 7.54 -2.89 1.44
C ASP A 112 8.11 -3.96 0.49
N TYR A 113 7.60 -4.08 -0.74
CA TYR A 113 8.18 -4.99 -1.76
C TYR A 113 9.67 -4.70 -2.01
N THR A 114 10.06 -3.43 -2.05
CA THR A 114 11.45 -3.04 -2.23
C THR A 114 12.27 -3.25 -0.97
N ASN A 115 11.71 -2.95 0.19
CA ASN A 115 12.36 -3.14 1.48
C ASN A 115 12.59 -4.62 1.78
N GLU A 116 11.64 -5.48 1.42
CA GLU A 116 11.75 -6.93 1.54
C GLU A 116 12.92 -7.48 0.75
N ARG A 117 13.02 -7.10 -0.53
CA ARG A 117 14.15 -7.49 -1.37
C ARG A 117 15.50 -7.08 -0.76
N ASN A 118 15.56 -5.94 -0.07
CA ASN A 118 16.73 -5.51 0.68
C ASN A 118 16.87 -6.21 2.04
N ARG A 119 16.10 -7.27 2.29
CA ARG A 119 16.09 -8.10 3.51
C ARG A 119 15.82 -7.31 4.79
N LEU A 120 15.13 -6.18 4.70
CA LEU A 120 14.71 -5.43 5.88
C LEU A 120 13.65 -6.23 6.65
N SER A 121 13.78 -6.22 7.98
CA SER A 121 12.73 -6.75 8.83
C SER A 121 11.45 -5.90 8.69
N VAL A 122 10.28 -6.46 9.01
CA VAL A 122 9.01 -5.71 9.00
C VAL A 122 9.08 -4.47 9.91
N ARG A 123 9.85 -4.55 11.01
CA ARG A 123 10.05 -3.43 11.94
C ARG A 123 10.89 -2.31 11.30
N ASP A 124 11.95 -2.66 10.58
CA ASP A 124 12.83 -1.68 9.95
C ASP A 124 12.17 -1.09 8.70
N SER A 125 11.43 -1.90 7.94
CA SER A 125 10.55 -1.42 6.87
C SER A 125 9.55 -0.38 7.40
N SER A 126 8.91 -0.63 8.54
CA SER A 126 8.00 0.33 9.18
C SER A 126 8.69 1.63 9.58
N LYS A 127 9.95 1.57 10.07
CA LYS A 127 10.73 2.79 10.39
C LYS A 127 11.08 3.56 9.12
N PHE A 128 11.49 2.86 8.07
CA PHE A 128 11.82 3.46 6.77
C PHE A 128 10.61 4.19 6.18
N VAL A 129 9.44 3.55 6.14
CA VAL A 129 8.22 4.15 5.60
C VAL A 129 7.78 5.35 6.43
N ARG A 130 7.85 5.27 7.77
CA ARG A 130 7.54 6.42 8.62
C ARG A 130 8.47 7.62 8.40
N LYS A 131 9.76 7.37 8.17
CA LYS A 131 10.71 8.43 7.83
C LYS A 131 10.39 9.09 6.49
N ASN A 132 9.81 8.33 5.56
CA ASN A 132 9.46 8.77 4.21
C ASN A 132 7.92 8.81 4.01
N MET A 133 7.17 9.18 5.06
CA MET A 133 5.70 9.10 5.06
C MET A 133 5.04 9.88 3.93
N TRP A 134 5.58 11.06 3.60
CA TRP A 134 5.03 11.88 2.52
C TRP A 134 5.16 11.21 1.15
N PHE A 135 6.28 10.53 0.92
CA PHE A 135 6.47 9.75 -0.30
C PHE A 135 5.50 8.57 -0.36
N ALA A 136 5.32 7.85 0.76
CA ALA A 136 4.35 6.77 0.86
C ALA A 136 2.93 7.29 0.61
N MET A 137 2.54 8.39 1.26
CA MET A 137 1.22 9.00 1.07
C MET A 137 0.99 9.46 -0.36
N GLY A 138 1.97 10.11 -0.99
CA GLY A 138 1.87 10.54 -2.39
C GLY A 138 1.63 9.38 -3.33
N LEU A 139 2.40 8.31 -3.16
CA LEU A 139 2.28 7.10 -3.97
C LEU A 139 0.92 6.39 -3.77
N GLY A 140 0.54 6.20 -2.51
CA GLY A 140 -0.71 5.53 -2.18
C GLY A 140 -1.95 6.38 -2.46
N SER A 141 -1.83 7.72 -2.53
CA SER A 141 -2.93 8.62 -2.87
C SER A 141 -3.48 8.35 -4.27
N ILE A 142 -2.59 8.11 -5.23
CA ILE A 142 -3.00 7.80 -6.62
C ILE A 142 -3.81 6.51 -6.64
N PHE A 143 -3.35 5.50 -5.91
CA PHE A 143 -4.05 4.23 -5.79
C PHE A 143 -5.39 4.38 -5.04
N ALA A 144 -5.42 5.12 -3.93
CA ALA A 144 -6.63 5.37 -3.17
C ALA A 144 -7.69 6.13 -3.98
N LEU A 145 -7.27 7.12 -4.80
CA LEU A 145 -8.17 7.86 -5.70
C LEU A 145 -8.83 6.94 -6.73
N CYS A 146 -8.13 5.94 -7.25
CA CYS A 146 -8.73 4.99 -8.19
C CYS A 146 -9.91 4.26 -7.55
N TYR A 147 -9.83 3.90 -6.27
CA TYR A 147 -10.91 3.22 -5.56
C TYR A 147 -12.13 4.09 -5.24
N LEU A 148 -12.05 5.40 -5.43
CA LEU A 148 -13.24 6.26 -5.37
C LEU A 148 -14.16 6.07 -6.58
N ILE A 149 -13.67 5.46 -7.66
CA ILE A 149 -14.46 5.14 -8.87
C ILE A 149 -14.86 3.66 -8.77
N PRO A 150 -16.14 3.34 -8.49
CA PRO A 150 -16.59 1.95 -8.38
C PRO A 150 -16.36 1.17 -9.69
N PHE A 151 -16.01 -0.10 -9.59
CA PHE A 151 -15.76 -1.06 -10.67
C PHE A 151 -14.57 -0.72 -11.57
N ILE A 152 -14.60 0.39 -12.31
CA ILE A 152 -13.51 0.81 -13.21
C ILE A 152 -12.25 1.14 -12.41
N GLY A 153 -12.42 1.73 -11.24
CA GLY A 153 -11.32 2.12 -10.37
C GLY A 153 -10.44 0.95 -9.93
N SER A 154 -11.01 -0.22 -9.71
CA SER A 154 -10.23 -1.42 -9.34
C SER A 154 -9.34 -1.91 -10.49
N ILE A 155 -9.80 -1.78 -11.72
CA ILE A 155 -9.00 -2.11 -12.91
C ILE A 155 -7.85 -1.13 -13.04
N ILE A 156 -8.12 0.18 -12.98
CA ILE A 156 -7.08 1.22 -13.04
C ILE A 156 -6.10 1.07 -11.87
N ALA A 157 -6.58 0.79 -10.67
CA ALA A 157 -5.76 0.58 -9.49
C ALA A 157 -4.76 -0.58 -9.67
N SER A 158 -5.14 -1.65 -10.38
CA SER A 158 -4.24 -2.77 -10.67
C SER A 158 -3.02 -2.32 -11.51
N PHE A 159 -3.22 -1.47 -12.50
CA PHE A 159 -2.13 -0.89 -13.29
C PHE A 159 -1.30 0.11 -12.48
N VAL A 160 -1.96 0.97 -11.70
CA VAL A 160 -1.29 1.91 -10.79
C VAL A 160 -0.42 1.18 -9.78
N CYS A 161 -0.88 0.05 -9.26
CA CYS A 161 -0.13 -0.80 -8.34
C CYS A 161 1.21 -1.26 -8.95
N VAL A 162 1.17 -1.73 -10.20
CA VAL A 162 2.36 -2.14 -10.96
C VAL A 162 3.34 -0.97 -11.13
N VAL A 163 2.86 0.18 -11.59
CA VAL A 163 3.68 1.38 -11.78
C VAL A 163 4.25 1.88 -10.45
N ALA A 164 3.47 1.81 -9.38
CA ALA A 164 3.87 2.21 -8.05
C ALA A 164 5.03 1.37 -7.52
N VAL A 165 4.99 0.05 -7.67
CA VAL A 165 6.06 -0.86 -7.22
C VAL A 165 7.34 -0.62 -8.03
N VAL A 166 7.26 -0.46 -9.35
CA VAL A 166 8.41 -0.10 -10.19
C VAL A 166 8.99 1.25 -9.76
N GLY A 167 8.13 2.26 -9.59
CA GLY A 167 8.53 3.60 -9.19
C GLY A 167 9.18 3.68 -7.79
N THR A 168 8.78 2.83 -6.86
CA THR A 168 9.42 2.75 -5.53
C THR A 168 10.76 2.04 -5.54
N THR A 169 10.93 1.09 -6.46
CA THR A 169 12.18 0.32 -6.57
C THR A 169 13.37 1.22 -6.90
N ILE A 170 13.17 2.25 -7.72
CA ILE A 170 14.24 3.17 -8.15
C ILE A 170 14.83 3.97 -6.97
N PRO A 171 14.09 4.85 -6.28
CA PRO A 171 14.66 5.69 -5.22
C PRO A 171 15.12 4.89 -4.00
N VAL A 172 14.44 3.79 -3.66
CA VAL A 172 14.83 2.96 -2.52
C VAL A 172 16.13 2.20 -2.81
N SER A 173 16.35 1.73 -4.04
CA SER A 173 17.62 1.10 -4.44
C SER A 173 18.78 2.09 -4.36
N TYR A 174 18.60 3.32 -4.82
CA TYR A 174 19.64 4.36 -4.74
C TYR A 174 19.98 4.76 -3.30
N THR A 175 19.00 4.88 -2.41
CA THR A 175 19.25 5.20 -1.00
C THR A 175 20.06 4.12 -0.29
N HIS A 176 19.83 2.85 -0.62
CA HIS A 176 20.61 1.75 -0.07
C HIS A 176 22.03 1.67 -0.62
N LEU A 177 22.25 1.91 -1.91
CA LEU A 177 23.59 1.97 -2.51
C LEU A 177 24.43 3.07 -1.87
N ARG A 178 23.86 4.27 -1.71
CA ARG A 178 24.55 5.40 -1.08
C ARG A 178 24.89 5.18 0.40
N ALA A 179 24.04 4.44 1.13
CA ALA A 179 24.30 4.09 2.52
C ALA A 179 25.42 3.04 2.68
N HIS A 180 25.69 2.24 1.65
CA HIS A 180 26.81 1.31 1.62
C HIS A 180 28.13 2.01 1.29
N GLU A 181 28.13 2.96 0.34
CA GLU A 181 29.32 3.74 -0.04
C GLU A 181 29.83 4.64 1.11
N THR A 182 28.94 5.16 1.96
CA THR A 182 29.33 5.98 3.12
C THR A 182 29.83 5.17 4.32
N LYS A 183 29.78 3.83 4.27
CA LYS A 183 30.27 2.93 5.34
C LYS A 183 31.58 2.21 4.97
N SER A 184 32.05 2.37 3.73
CA SER A 184 33.36 1.91 3.25
C SER A 184 34.39 3.04 3.36
#